data_dd4d2d6e26b215a90b3c896983370816
#
_entry.id   dd4d2d6e26b215a90b3c896983370816
#
_cell.length_a   1.000
_cell.length_b   1.000
_cell.length_c   1.000
_cell.angle_alpha   90.00
_cell.angle_beta   90.00
_cell.angle_gamma   90.00
#
_symmetry.space_group_name_H-M   'P 1'
#
loop_
_entity.id
_entity.type
_entity.pdbx_description
1 polymer ?
#
loop_
_entity_poly.entity_id
_entity_poly.type
_entity_poly.pdbx_seq_one_letter_code
_entity_poly.pdbx_strand_id
1 'polypeptide(L)'
;MRQLAFAFCLMAAPLAAEIEAARDMMEEGRFEEAYEALWPAARSGNADAEELIGVMYAMGLGVPRDDQRAFEWYLRSAMKGHPGAQSGVGWYYEVGRGLPAPDLVRAYMWYTLSAIGGDPDAAISLEEVVKKMTAEEIDKAHILVEDYKVWMYPFR
;
A
#
# COMPACT_ATOMS: atom_id res chain seq x y z
N MET A 1 -11.94 -55.59 -9.44
CA MET A 1 -10.80 -54.67 -9.28
C MET A 1 -11.36 -53.24 -9.16
N ARG A 2 -11.42 -52.71 -7.90
CA ARG A 2 -11.89 -51.35 -7.61
C ARG A 2 -10.67 -50.44 -7.65
N GLN A 3 -10.57 -49.56 -8.63
CA GLN A 3 -9.59 -48.48 -8.65
C GLN A 3 -10.01 -47.45 -7.61
N LEU A 4 -9.21 -47.33 -6.55
CA LEU A 4 -9.25 -46.20 -5.64
C LEU A 4 -8.63 -45.01 -6.33
N ALA A 5 -9.48 -44.07 -6.79
CA ALA A 5 -9.05 -42.75 -7.22
C ALA A 5 -8.59 -41.98 -5.96
N PHE A 6 -7.30 -41.83 -5.76
CA PHE A 6 -6.72 -40.88 -4.82
C PHE A 6 -7.03 -39.46 -5.35
N ALA A 7 -8.07 -38.85 -4.79
CA ALA A 7 -8.26 -37.41 -4.96
C ALA A 7 -7.11 -36.74 -4.21
N PHE A 8 -6.13 -36.25 -4.98
CA PHE A 8 -5.13 -35.30 -4.49
C PHE A 8 -5.87 -33.99 -4.18
N CYS A 9 -6.26 -33.86 -2.90
CA CYS A 9 -6.71 -32.57 -2.40
C CYS A 9 -5.46 -31.67 -2.37
N LEU A 10 -5.24 -30.89 -3.44
CA LEU A 10 -4.29 -29.78 -3.42
C LEU A 10 -4.83 -28.83 -2.33
N MET A 11 -4.29 -28.91 -1.12
CA MET A 11 -4.54 -27.89 -0.11
C MET A 11 -3.86 -26.61 -0.63
N ALA A 12 -4.67 -25.66 -1.08
CA ALA A 12 -4.16 -24.34 -1.41
C ALA A 12 -3.37 -23.79 -0.20
N ALA A 13 -2.19 -23.26 -0.44
CA ALA A 13 -1.41 -22.62 0.60
C ALA A 13 -2.26 -21.49 1.23
N PRO A 14 -2.15 -21.22 2.54
CA PRO A 14 -2.83 -20.09 3.12
C PRO A 14 -2.36 -18.80 2.41
N LEU A 15 -3.29 -17.88 2.15
CA LEU A 15 -3.06 -16.64 1.41
C LEU A 15 -1.81 -15.87 1.89
N ALA A 16 -1.55 -15.87 3.20
CA ALA A 16 -0.35 -15.25 3.76
C ALA A 16 0.95 -15.89 3.24
N ALA A 17 0.97 -17.24 3.09
CA ALA A 17 2.14 -17.93 2.55
C ALA A 17 2.34 -17.66 1.03
N GLU A 18 1.25 -17.44 0.29
CA GLU A 18 1.33 -17.07 -1.12
C GLU A 18 1.93 -15.66 -1.29
N ILE A 19 1.55 -14.71 -0.42
CA ILE A 19 2.09 -13.35 -0.44
C ILE A 19 3.57 -13.36 -0.05
N GLU A 20 3.95 -14.14 0.95
CA GLU A 20 5.34 -14.27 1.38
C GLU A 20 6.21 -14.88 0.28
N ALA A 21 5.73 -15.93 -0.38
CA ALA A 21 6.41 -16.49 -1.54
C ALA A 21 6.58 -15.48 -2.68
N ALA A 22 5.60 -14.60 -2.89
CA ALA A 22 5.72 -13.54 -3.88
C ALA A 22 6.75 -12.46 -3.47
N ARG A 23 6.90 -12.16 -2.18
CA ARG A 23 7.99 -11.29 -1.67
C ARG A 23 9.36 -11.92 -1.95
N ASP A 24 9.54 -13.21 -1.66
CA ASP A 24 10.76 -13.94 -1.97
C ASP A 24 11.09 -13.87 -3.47
N MET A 25 10.10 -14.05 -4.34
CA MET A 25 10.27 -13.88 -5.80
C MET A 25 10.73 -12.47 -6.17
N MET A 26 10.19 -11.44 -5.51
CA MET A 26 10.61 -10.05 -5.74
C MET A 26 12.07 -9.83 -5.31
N GLU A 27 12.50 -10.40 -4.18
CA GLU A 27 13.89 -10.34 -3.71
C GLU A 27 14.85 -11.07 -4.65
N GLU A 28 14.41 -12.16 -5.27
CA GLU A 28 15.16 -12.92 -6.30
C GLU A 28 15.17 -12.22 -7.67
N GLY A 29 14.42 -11.12 -7.85
CA GLY A 29 14.29 -10.41 -9.12
C GLY A 29 13.34 -11.08 -10.13
N ARG A 30 12.52 -12.03 -9.71
CA ARG A 30 11.53 -12.77 -10.50
C ARG A 30 10.21 -11.99 -10.51
N PHE A 31 10.24 -10.76 -11.03
CA PHE A 31 9.17 -9.80 -10.87
C PHE A 31 7.88 -10.18 -11.61
N GLU A 32 7.98 -10.73 -12.83
CA GLU A 32 6.80 -11.16 -13.59
C GLU A 32 6.05 -12.29 -12.87
N GLU A 33 6.79 -13.24 -12.31
CA GLU A 33 6.22 -14.36 -11.55
C GLU A 33 5.57 -13.87 -10.25
N ALA A 34 6.22 -12.93 -9.54
CA ALA A 34 5.66 -12.31 -8.35
C ALA A 34 4.36 -11.56 -8.66
N TYR A 35 4.31 -10.82 -9.77
CA TYR A 35 3.10 -10.11 -10.21
C TYR A 35 1.94 -11.09 -10.46
N GLU A 36 2.19 -12.17 -11.20
CA GLU A 36 1.18 -13.18 -11.49
C GLU A 36 0.67 -13.87 -10.22
N ALA A 37 1.55 -14.14 -9.25
CA ALA A 37 1.20 -14.74 -7.96
C ALA A 37 0.37 -13.78 -7.08
N LEU A 38 0.69 -12.48 -7.06
CA LEU A 38 -0.02 -11.47 -6.25
C LEU A 38 -1.37 -11.06 -6.84
N TRP A 39 -1.51 -11.12 -8.16
CA TRP A 39 -2.66 -10.56 -8.87
C TRP A 39 -4.03 -11.07 -8.39
N PRO A 40 -4.26 -12.38 -8.17
CA PRO A 40 -5.53 -12.88 -7.65
C PRO A 40 -5.86 -12.33 -6.26
N ALA A 41 -4.88 -12.26 -5.36
CA ALA A 41 -5.02 -11.75 -4.01
C ALA A 41 -5.34 -10.23 -4.00
N ALA A 42 -4.61 -9.46 -4.81
CA ALA A 42 -4.84 -8.02 -4.96
C ALA A 42 -6.23 -7.73 -5.53
N ARG A 43 -6.67 -8.47 -6.54
CA ARG A 43 -8.03 -8.34 -7.09
C ARG A 43 -9.12 -8.72 -6.10
N SER A 44 -8.88 -9.66 -5.20
CA SER A 44 -9.81 -10.03 -4.13
C SER A 44 -9.82 -9.03 -2.97
N GLY A 45 -8.92 -8.05 -2.99
CA GLY A 45 -8.89 -6.95 -2.01
C GLY A 45 -7.99 -7.22 -0.81
N ASN A 46 -7.01 -8.13 -0.91
CA ASN A 46 -6.00 -8.27 0.12
C ASN A 46 -5.08 -7.04 0.14
N ALA A 47 -4.95 -6.38 1.31
CA ALA A 47 -4.23 -5.11 1.43
C ALA A 47 -2.73 -5.25 1.17
N ASP A 48 -2.09 -6.33 1.66
CA ASP A 48 -0.66 -6.57 1.45
C ASP A 48 -0.34 -6.79 -0.04
N ALA A 49 -1.19 -7.57 -0.73
CA ALA A 49 -1.03 -7.81 -2.16
C ALA A 49 -1.28 -6.53 -2.98
N GLU A 50 -2.28 -5.71 -2.61
CA GLU A 50 -2.54 -4.42 -3.27
C GLU A 50 -1.35 -3.46 -3.09
N GLU A 51 -0.74 -3.41 -1.90
CA GLU A 51 0.46 -2.61 -1.65
C GLU A 51 1.62 -3.06 -2.55
N LEU A 52 1.90 -4.37 -2.62
CA LEU A 52 2.98 -4.91 -3.45
C LEU A 52 2.76 -4.67 -4.95
N ILE A 53 1.52 -4.79 -5.44
CA ILE A 53 1.18 -4.41 -6.82
C ILE A 53 1.42 -2.91 -7.05
N GLY A 54 1.11 -2.07 -6.05
CA GLY A 54 1.44 -0.64 -6.07
C GLY A 54 2.95 -0.39 -6.21
N VAL A 55 3.77 -1.08 -5.44
CA VAL A 55 5.25 -1.04 -5.55
C VAL A 55 5.71 -1.44 -6.96
N MET A 56 5.16 -2.52 -7.51
CA MET A 56 5.55 -3.02 -8.83
C MET A 56 5.26 -2.00 -9.93
N TYR A 57 4.11 -1.34 -9.92
CA TYR A 57 3.82 -0.24 -10.87
C TYR A 57 4.68 1.01 -10.62
N ALA A 58 4.94 1.36 -9.35
CA ALA A 58 5.76 2.52 -9.00
C ALA A 58 7.20 2.41 -9.49
N MET A 59 7.75 1.21 -9.45
CA MET A 59 9.14 0.93 -9.78
C MET A 59 9.34 0.28 -11.17
N GLY A 60 8.27 -0.18 -11.82
CA GLY A 60 8.35 -0.89 -13.09
C GLY A 60 8.90 -2.31 -12.93
N LEU A 61 8.51 -3.02 -11.87
CA LEU A 61 8.97 -4.38 -11.58
C LEU A 61 7.99 -5.40 -12.17
N GLY A 62 8.40 -6.13 -13.20
CA GLY A 62 7.58 -7.11 -13.91
C GLY A 62 6.40 -6.52 -14.70
N VAL A 63 6.16 -5.21 -14.58
CA VAL A 63 5.17 -4.44 -15.32
C VAL A 63 5.76 -3.10 -15.75
N PRO A 64 5.29 -2.47 -16.84
CA PRO A 64 5.68 -1.11 -17.18
C PRO A 64 5.35 -0.16 -16.03
N ARG A 65 6.30 0.75 -15.71
CA ARG A 65 6.08 1.76 -14.69
C ARG A 65 4.86 2.63 -15.03
N ASP A 66 3.99 2.82 -14.04
CA ASP A 66 2.78 3.63 -14.17
C ASP A 66 2.46 4.27 -12.81
N ASP A 67 2.82 5.54 -12.66
CA ASP A 67 2.64 6.26 -11.39
C ASP A 67 1.16 6.44 -11.01
N GLN A 68 0.26 6.53 -11.99
CA GLN A 68 -1.18 6.65 -11.70
C GLN A 68 -1.73 5.31 -11.19
N ARG A 69 -1.41 4.20 -11.84
CA ARG A 69 -1.81 2.87 -11.35
C ARG A 69 -1.19 2.55 -10.00
N ALA A 70 0.06 2.91 -9.80
CA ALA A 70 0.71 2.74 -8.50
C ALA A 70 -0.06 3.47 -7.39
N PHE A 71 -0.39 4.75 -7.60
CA PHE A 71 -1.20 5.53 -6.67
C PHE A 71 -2.57 4.89 -6.39
N GLU A 72 -3.26 4.42 -7.43
CA GLU A 72 -4.57 3.76 -7.28
C GLU A 72 -4.49 2.49 -6.42
N TRP A 73 -3.47 1.64 -6.63
CA TRP A 73 -3.25 0.43 -5.86
C TRP A 73 -2.85 0.72 -4.40
N TYR A 74 -1.93 1.67 -4.20
CA TYR A 74 -1.58 2.12 -2.85
C TYR A 74 -2.81 2.68 -2.12
N LEU A 75 -3.63 3.49 -2.78
CA LEU A 75 -4.81 4.09 -2.16
C LEU A 75 -5.81 3.01 -1.72
N ARG A 76 -6.05 1.97 -2.52
CA ARG A 76 -6.92 0.84 -2.17
C ARG A 76 -6.43 0.12 -0.91
N SER A 77 -5.15 -0.15 -0.81
CA SER A 77 -4.51 -0.77 0.35
C SER A 77 -4.54 0.16 1.58
N ALA A 78 -4.18 1.45 1.39
CA ALA A 78 -4.16 2.47 2.43
C ALA A 78 -5.52 2.69 3.08
N MET A 79 -6.60 2.67 2.28
CA MET A 79 -7.99 2.76 2.75
C MET A 79 -8.42 1.57 3.64
N LYS A 80 -7.68 0.48 3.63
CA LYS A 80 -7.85 -0.69 4.52
C LYS A 80 -6.96 -0.61 5.76
N GLY A 81 -6.17 0.47 5.90
CA GLY A 81 -5.30 0.72 7.04
C GLY A 81 -3.91 0.11 6.92
N HIS A 82 -3.47 -0.33 5.72
CA HIS A 82 -2.11 -0.86 5.53
C HIS A 82 -1.07 0.27 5.68
N PRO A 83 -0.16 0.21 6.69
CA PRO A 83 0.71 1.34 7.01
C PRO A 83 1.67 1.72 5.88
N GLY A 84 2.37 0.76 5.27
CA GLY A 84 3.27 1.02 4.16
C GLY A 84 2.57 1.65 2.95
N ALA A 85 1.33 1.21 2.65
CA ALA A 85 0.54 1.82 1.58
C ALA A 85 0.10 3.25 1.92
N GLN A 86 -0.23 3.54 3.19
CA GLN A 86 -0.53 4.89 3.66
C GLN A 86 0.68 5.81 3.48
N SER A 87 1.89 5.33 3.80
CA SER A 87 3.14 6.04 3.54
C SER A 87 3.34 6.29 2.05
N GLY A 88 3.11 5.27 1.23
CA GLY A 88 3.18 5.40 -0.24
C GLY A 88 2.22 6.46 -0.78
N VAL A 89 0.95 6.47 -0.35
CA VAL A 89 -0.03 7.52 -0.73
C VAL A 89 0.43 8.90 -0.27
N GLY A 90 0.97 9.01 0.96
CA GLY A 90 1.55 10.25 1.47
C GLY A 90 2.63 10.79 0.56
N TRP A 91 3.55 9.93 0.12
CA TRP A 91 4.61 10.31 -0.81
C TRP A 91 4.06 10.78 -2.16
N TYR A 92 3.07 10.10 -2.73
CA TYR A 92 2.46 10.54 -3.99
C TYR A 92 1.82 11.92 -3.89
N TYR A 93 1.15 12.23 -2.78
CA TYR A 93 0.61 13.57 -2.53
C TYR A 93 1.72 14.61 -2.32
N GLU A 94 2.82 14.25 -1.64
CA GLU A 94 3.93 15.17 -1.40
C GLU A 94 4.62 15.59 -2.70
N VAL A 95 4.88 14.63 -3.60
CA VAL A 95 5.61 14.89 -4.85
C VAL A 95 4.70 15.23 -6.03
N GLY A 96 3.39 14.97 -5.92
CA GLY A 96 2.41 15.24 -6.98
C GLY A 96 2.54 14.32 -8.21
N ARG A 97 3.29 13.22 -8.12
CA ARG A 97 3.52 12.33 -9.25
C ARG A 97 2.25 11.52 -9.56
N GLY A 98 1.83 11.49 -10.84
CA GLY A 98 0.55 10.86 -11.22
C GLY A 98 -0.70 11.60 -10.74
N LEU A 99 -0.53 12.77 -10.09
CA LEU A 99 -1.58 13.64 -9.60
C LEU A 99 -1.51 15.01 -10.29
N PRO A 100 -2.60 15.81 -10.29
CA PRO A 100 -2.58 17.14 -10.90
C PRO A 100 -1.57 18.10 -10.28
N ALA A 101 -1.31 18.01 -8.98
CA ALA A 101 -0.35 18.82 -8.23
C ALA A 101 -0.03 18.16 -6.88
N PRO A 102 1.10 18.54 -6.23
CA PRO A 102 1.37 18.18 -4.83
C PRO A 102 0.27 18.71 -3.89
N ASP A 103 0.01 17.97 -2.81
CA ASP A 103 -0.91 18.33 -1.75
C ASP A 103 -0.30 17.94 -0.39
N LEU A 104 0.39 18.89 0.24
CA LEU A 104 1.11 18.65 1.49
C LEU A 104 0.15 18.39 2.66
N VAL A 105 -1.07 18.92 2.62
CA VAL A 105 -2.10 18.67 3.66
C VAL A 105 -2.50 17.19 3.66
N ARG A 106 -2.77 16.63 2.47
CA ARG A 106 -3.07 15.21 2.35
C ARG A 106 -1.84 14.33 2.60
N ALA A 107 -0.64 14.75 2.16
CA ALA A 107 0.60 14.03 2.46
C ALA A 107 0.80 13.88 3.97
N TYR A 108 0.68 14.98 4.72
CA TYR A 108 0.76 14.97 6.18
C TYR A 108 -0.26 14.03 6.82
N MET A 109 -1.51 14.10 6.37
CA MET A 109 -2.57 13.22 6.89
C MET A 109 -2.21 11.75 6.69
N TRP A 110 -1.81 11.35 5.49
CA TRP A 110 -1.50 9.95 5.18
C TRP A 110 -0.26 9.44 5.93
N TYR A 111 0.79 10.25 6.05
CA TYR A 111 1.96 9.92 6.88
C TYR A 111 1.59 9.77 8.36
N THR A 112 0.68 10.62 8.86
CA THR A 112 0.20 10.50 10.24
C THR A 112 -0.56 9.18 10.46
N LEU A 113 -1.44 8.79 9.53
CA LEU A 113 -2.16 7.51 9.61
C LEU A 113 -1.19 6.32 9.53
N SER A 114 -0.18 6.40 8.68
CA SER A 114 0.88 5.40 8.56
C SER A 114 1.66 5.24 9.88
N ALA A 115 2.05 6.33 10.51
CA ALA A 115 2.72 6.32 11.82
C ALA A 115 1.83 5.71 12.92
N ILE A 116 0.53 6.04 12.93
CA ILE A 116 -0.45 5.43 13.85
C ILE A 116 -0.57 3.92 13.58
N GLY A 117 -0.48 3.50 12.31
CA GLY A 117 -0.49 2.11 11.87
C GLY A 117 0.78 1.32 12.22
N GLY A 118 1.85 2.01 12.62
CA GLY A 118 3.11 1.39 13.07
C GLY A 118 4.23 1.37 12.02
N ASP A 119 4.13 2.14 10.93
CA ASP A 119 5.23 2.32 9.98
C ASP A 119 6.36 3.13 10.65
N PRO A 120 7.57 2.55 10.81
CA PRO A 120 8.66 3.22 11.52
C PRO A 120 9.22 4.44 10.79
N ASP A 121 9.10 4.50 9.46
CA ASP A 121 9.67 5.55 8.63
C ASP A 121 8.71 6.73 8.44
N ALA A 122 7.43 6.56 8.79
CA ALA A 122 6.42 7.60 8.63
C ALA A 122 6.69 8.85 9.47
N ALA A 123 7.31 8.70 10.66
CA ALA A 123 7.70 9.82 11.51
C ALA A 123 8.74 10.73 10.83
N ILE A 124 9.71 10.14 10.13
CA ILE A 124 10.73 10.87 9.37
C ILE A 124 10.05 11.65 8.22
N SER A 125 9.14 11.00 7.49
CA SER A 125 8.39 11.63 6.41
C SER A 125 7.53 12.80 6.90
N LEU A 126 6.92 12.67 8.10
CA LEU A 126 6.18 13.76 8.75
C LEU A 126 7.07 14.97 9.06
N GLU A 127 8.25 14.74 9.63
CA GLU A 127 9.18 15.83 9.91
C GLU A 127 9.60 16.58 8.64
N GLU A 128 9.83 15.86 7.55
CA GLU A 128 10.23 16.46 6.27
C GLU A 128 9.09 17.22 5.59
N VAL A 129 7.87 16.69 5.62
CA VAL A 129 6.72 17.38 4.99
C VAL A 129 6.35 18.65 5.75
N VAL A 130 6.42 18.64 7.09
CA VAL A 130 6.14 19.82 7.94
C VAL A 130 7.06 20.99 7.60
N LYS A 131 8.34 20.74 7.30
CA LYS A 131 9.29 21.79 6.90
C LYS A 131 8.89 22.55 5.63
N LYS A 132 8.02 21.95 4.82
CA LYS A 132 7.52 22.51 3.54
C LYS A 132 6.16 23.17 3.68
N MET A 133 5.48 23.03 4.83
CA MET A 133 4.11 23.48 5.06
C MET A 133 4.06 24.83 5.74
N THR A 134 3.03 25.60 5.44
CA THR A 134 2.63 26.78 6.20
C THR A 134 1.87 26.39 7.46
N ALA A 135 1.79 27.30 8.45
CA ALA A 135 1.00 27.05 9.66
C ALA A 135 -0.48 26.76 9.34
N GLU A 136 -1.08 27.46 8.35
CA GLU A 136 -2.45 27.23 7.93
C GLU A 136 -2.66 25.83 7.32
N GLU A 137 -1.70 25.33 6.55
CA GLU A 137 -1.73 23.98 6.00
C GLU A 137 -1.61 22.90 7.08
N ILE A 138 -0.78 23.15 8.11
CA ILE A 138 -0.65 22.24 9.27
C ILE A 138 -1.97 22.19 10.04
N ASP A 139 -2.63 23.32 10.29
CA ASP A 139 -3.92 23.35 10.97
C ASP A 139 -5.00 22.59 10.18
N LYS A 140 -5.05 22.77 8.85
CA LYS A 140 -5.94 22.01 7.95
C LYS A 140 -5.64 20.50 7.99
N ALA A 141 -4.37 20.14 8.03
CA ALA A 141 -3.96 18.73 8.07
C ALA A 141 -4.37 18.07 9.39
N HIS A 142 -4.25 18.76 10.51
CA HIS A 142 -4.71 18.26 11.83
C HIS A 142 -6.21 17.96 11.82
N ILE A 143 -7.04 18.87 11.27
CA ILE A 143 -8.49 18.65 11.15
C ILE A 143 -8.75 17.41 10.28
N LEU A 144 -8.07 17.30 9.15
CA LEU A 144 -8.25 16.18 8.22
C LEU A 144 -7.85 14.84 8.86
N VAL A 145 -6.76 14.82 9.65
CA VAL A 145 -6.33 13.62 10.41
C VAL A 145 -7.43 13.18 11.38
N GLU A 146 -8.02 14.10 12.14
CA GLU A 146 -9.06 13.73 13.12
C GLU A 146 -10.31 13.15 12.42
N ASP A 147 -10.74 13.73 11.31
CA ASP A 147 -11.85 13.22 10.51
C ASP A 147 -11.59 11.80 10.00
N TYR A 148 -10.40 11.54 9.47
CA TYR A 148 -10.02 10.21 8.97
C TYR A 148 -9.81 9.19 10.08
N LYS A 149 -9.28 9.59 11.25
CA LYS A 149 -9.13 8.69 12.41
C LYS A 149 -10.48 8.15 12.87
N VAL A 150 -11.50 9.00 12.95
CA VAL A 150 -12.86 8.58 13.31
C VAL A 150 -13.40 7.55 12.31
N TRP A 151 -13.10 7.73 11.04
CA TRP A 151 -13.57 6.83 9.99
C TRP A 151 -12.77 5.52 9.91
N MET A 152 -11.44 5.57 10.02
CA MET A 152 -10.56 4.39 9.89
C MET A 152 -10.46 3.57 11.18
N TYR A 153 -10.52 4.22 12.34
CA TYR A 153 -10.29 3.59 13.65
C TYR A 153 -11.43 3.90 14.62
N PRO A 154 -12.68 3.54 14.31
CA PRO A 154 -13.87 3.97 15.07
C PRO A 154 -13.92 3.47 16.51
N PHE A 155 -13.03 2.58 16.90
CA PHE A 155 -12.98 1.97 18.27
C PHE A 155 -11.63 2.17 18.97
N ARG A 156 -10.80 3.10 18.52
CA ARG A 156 -9.52 3.46 19.14
C ARG A 156 -9.61 4.80 19.86
#